data_188c39b28233e110d95e44d3fc1ef0c5
#
_entry.id   188c39b28233e110d95e44d3fc1ef0c5
#
_cell.length_a   1.000
_cell.length_b   1.000
_cell.length_c   1.000
_cell.angle_alpha   90.00
_cell.angle_beta   90.00
_cell.angle_gamma   90.00
#
_symmetry.space_group_name_H-M   'P 1'
#
loop_
_entity.id
_entity.type
_entity.pdbx_description
1 polymer ?
#
loop_
_entity_poly.entity_id
_entity_poly.type
_entity_poly.pdbx_seq_one_letter_code
_entity_poly.pdbx_strand_id
1 'polypeptide(L)'
;GLCALGLRWFGVAAGEGRGAHRGRAPLVTEVVALGYSSYFVLPLLSAAPVYIPTVRGPLGVHMRHREQFRAILTGTVLTLGLGFLGYMLVPARGPRFFLPAPGSGGAGEPIHGAFGYYDWAISVWNRMQEVTTDAFPSLHTATATLAMGFSLRFRRLLRALPYLCLPLGALLILSTVYLRMHYVIDVVAGAALGLLGCLLGPLLVGAVKVRTKR
;
A
#
# COMPACT_ATOMS: atom_id res chain seq x y z
N GLY A 1 19.88 16.34 3.44
CA GLY A 1 19.04 15.99 2.33
C GLY A 1 17.67 15.46 2.78
N LEU A 2 16.76 15.20 1.86
CA LEU A 2 15.38 14.72 2.11
C LEU A 2 15.31 13.44 2.98
N CYS A 3 16.35 12.61 2.95
CA CYS A 3 16.51 11.43 3.81
C CYS A 3 16.59 11.80 5.30
N ALA A 4 17.27 12.89 5.64
CA ALA A 4 17.38 13.37 7.02
C ALA A 4 16.08 14.00 7.54
N LEU A 5 15.26 14.59 6.66
CA LEU A 5 13.94 15.11 7.03
C LEU A 5 12.95 13.99 7.39
N GLY A 6 12.90 12.92 6.62
CA GLY A 6 12.05 11.77 6.92
C GLY A 6 12.43 11.09 8.24
N LEU A 7 13.72 10.95 8.52
CA LEU A 7 14.22 10.41 9.78
C LEU A 7 13.93 11.33 10.98
N ARG A 8 13.97 12.65 10.80
CA ARG A 8 13.65 13.63 11.87
C ARG A 8 12.17 13.63 12.25
N TRP A 9 11.24 13.47 11.30
CA TRP A 9 9.81 13.52 11.60
C TRP A 9 9.27 12.28 12.31
N PHE A 10 9.88 11.10 12.11
CA PHE A 10 9.39 9.85 12.68
C PHE A 10 10.41 9.10 13.55
N GLY A 11 11.68 9.51 13.55
CA GLY A 11 12.74 8.80 14.27
C GLY A 11 13.21 9.47 15.55
N VAL A 12 13.04 10.77 15.70
CA VAL A 12 13.61 11.53 16.84
C VAL A 12 12.61 11.73 17.97
N ALA A 13 11.32 11.61 17.75
CA ALA A 13 10.34 11.59 18.84
C ALA A 13 10.46 10.37 19.77
N ALA A 14 11.25 9.37 19.42
CA ALA A 14 11.46 8.14 20.20
C ALA A 14 12.73 8.15 21.07
N GLY A 15 13.54 9.22 21.03
CA GLY A 15 14.88 9.25 21.66
C GLY A 15 15.00 9.92 23.02
N GLU A 16 13.99 10.62 23.52
CA GLU A 16 14.07 11.35 24.79
C GLU A 16 12.99 10.91 25.79
N GLY A 17 13.10 9.71 26.31
CA GLY A 17 12.18 9.24 27.34
C GLY A 17 12.50 7.85 27.84
N ARG A 18 13.63 7.69 28.53
CA ARG A 18 13.94 6.46 29.27
C ARG A 18 12.92 6.26 30.40
N GLY A 19 11.74 5.73 30.13
CA GLY A 19 10.90 5.28 31.21
C GLY A 19 9.40 5.11 30.99
N ALA A 20 8.77 5.86 30.07
CA ALA A 20 7.31 5.95 30.06
C ALA A 20 6.62 5.27 28.86
N HIS A 21 7.35 4.78 27.85
CA HIS A 21 6.74 4.31 26.60
C HIS A 21 6.73 2.79 26.37
N ARG A 22 7.16 1.98 27.34
CA ARG A 22 7.23 0.52 27.20
C ARG A 22 5.88 -0.19 26.98
N GLY A 23 4.74 0.44 27.26
CA GLY A 23 3.43 -0.22 27.20
C GLY A 23 2.60 0.04 25.94
N ARG A 24 2.76 1.19 25.27
CA ARG A 24 1.89 1.57 24.13
C ARG A 24 2.51 1.31 22.76
N ALA A 25 3.80 1.47 22.60
CA ALA A 25 4.49 1.27 21.33
C ALA A 25 4.34 -0.17 20.78
N PRO A 26 4.45 -1.24 21.57
CA PRO A 26 4.28 -2.60 21.10
C PRO A 26 2.88 -2.91 20.56
N LEU A 27 1.81 -2.37 21.15
CA LEU A 27 0.44 -2.54 20.66
C LEU A 27 0.22 -1.80 19.33
N VAL A 28 0.74 -0.58 19.21
CA VAL A 28 0.69 0.19 17.95
C VAL A 28 1.43 -0.56 16.86
N THR A 29 2.58 -1.16 17.17
CA THR A 29 3.35 -1.98 16.24
C THR A 29 2.54 -3.15 15.69
N GLU A 30 1.78 -3.85 16.54
CA GLU A 30 0.90 -4.96 16.09
C GLU A 30 -0.19 -4.47 15.13
N VAL A 31 -0.90 -3.38 15.46
CA VAL A 31 -1.93 -2.81 14.61
C VAL A 31 -1.35 -2.35 13.27
N VAL A 32 -0.19 -1.72 13.31
CA VAL A 32 0.50 -1.23 12.11
C VAL A 32 1.00 -2.41 11.27
N ALA A 33 1.47 -3.49 11.87
CA ALA A 33 1.88 -4.70 11.17
C ALA A 33 0.69 -5.39 10.47
N LEU A 34 -0.48 -5.45 11.13
CA LEU A 34 -1.72 -5.90 10.50
C LEU A 34 -2.10 -4.99 9.30
N GLY A 35 -1.95 -3.68 9.48
CA GLY A 35 -2.13 -2.71 8.40
C GLY A 35 -1.22 -2.99 7.20
N TYR A 36 0.05 -3.27 7.44
CA TYR A 36 1.01 -3.61 6.38
C TYR A 36 0.64 -4.92 5.67
N SER A 37 0.23 -5.94 6.41
CA SER A 37 -0.23 -7.22 5.85
C SER A 37 -1.50 -7.08 4.99
N SER A 38 -2.28 -6.03 5.18
CA SER A 38 -3.48 -5.76 4.37
C SER A 38 -3.18 -5.50 2.88
N TYR A 39 -1.91 -5.30 2.53
CA TYR A 39 -1.45 -5.18 1.13
C TYR A 39 -1.98 -6.29 0.23
N PHE A 40 -1.99 -7.53 0.71
CA PHE A 40 -2.48 -8.68 -0.07
C PHE A 40 -4.01 -8.75 -0.15
N VAL A 41 -4.70 -8.20 0.86
CA VAL A 41 -6.16 -8.27 0.98
C VAL A 41 -6.85 -7.10 0.30
N LEU A 42 -6.26 -5.92 0.34
CA LEU A 42 -6.87 -4.69 -0.13
C LEU A 42 -7.24 -4.69 -1.63
N PRO A 43 -6.39 -5.21 -2.56
CA PRO A 43 -6.78 -5.35 -3.96
C PRO A 43 -7.97 -6.29 -4.14
N LEU A 44 -8.01 -7.39 -3.39
CA LEU A 44 -9.13 -8.34 -3.43
C LEU A 44 -10.42 -7.71 -2.91
N LEU A 45 -10.35 -6.97 -1.81
CA LEU A 45 -11.49 -6.23 -1.25
C LEU A 45 -12.04 -5.20 -2.23
N SER A 46 -11.20 -4.55 -3.01
CA SER A 46 -11.64 -3.57 -4.01
C SER A 46 -12.23 -4.22 -5.27
N ALA A 47 -11.74 -5.38 -5.67
CA ALA A 47 -12.13 -6.04 -6.92
C ALA A 47 -13.28 -7.05 -6.75
N ALA A 48 -13.30 -7.84 -5.68
CA ALA A 48 -14.28 -8.91 -5.48
C ALA A 48 -15.74 -8.45 -5.47
N PRO A 49 -16.12 -7.35 -4.78
CA PRO A 49 -17.50 -6.87 -4.78
C PRO A 49 -18.00 -6.40 -6.15
N VAL A 50 -17.06 -6.07 -7.05
CA VAL A 50 -17.36 -5.71 -8.44
C VAL A 50 -17.41 -6.95 -9.33
N TYR A 51 -16.53 -7.92 -9.06
CA TYR A 51 -16.44 -9.16 -9.84
C TYR A 51 -17.62 -10.11 -9.60
N ILE A 52 -18.02 -10.33 -8.35
CA ILE A 52 -19.08 -11.29 -8.00
C ILE A 52 -20.40 -11.00 -8.73
N PRO A 53 -20.92 -9.76 -8.74
CA PRO A 53 -22.11 -9.42 -9.52
C PRO A 53 -21.91 -9.53 -11.03
N THR A 54 -20.66 -9.39 -11.51
CA THR A 54 -20.33 -9.58 -12.93
C THR A 54 -20.55 -11.02 -13.39
N VAL A 55 -20.36 -11.99 -12.50
CA VAL A 55 -20.48 -13.43 -12.82
C VAL A 55 -21.87 -13.98 -12.50
N ARG A 56 -22.51 -13.49 -11.44
CA ARG A 56 -23.73 -14.05 -10.87
C ARG A 56 -24.97 -13.16 -11.01
N GLY A 57 -24.82 -11.92 -11.48
CA GLY A 57 -25.93 -10.96 -11.55
C GLY A 57 -26.81 -11.07 -12.80
N PRO A 58 -28.02 -10.49 -12.80
CA PRO A 58 -28.86 -10.33 -13.99
C PRO A 58 -28.11 -9.53 -15.08
N LEU A 59 -28.48 -9.72 -16.35
CA LEU A 59 -27.77 -9.18 -17.52
C LEU A 59 -27.47 -7.67 -17.44
N GLY A 60 -28.40 -6.84 -16.95
CA GLY A 60 -28.20 -5.40 -16.84
C GLY A 60 -27.17 -4.98 -15.78
N VAL A 61 -27.14 -5.69 -14.64
CA VAL A 61 -26.14 -5.52 -13.56
C VAL A 61 -24.79 -6.03 -14.03
N HIS A 62 -24.78 -7.16 -14.72
CA HIS A 62 -23.60 -7.78 -15.30
C HIS A 62 -22.77 -6.83 -16.17
N MET A 63 -23.40 -6.13 -17.10
CA MET A 63 -22.69 -5.22 -18.02
C MET A 63 -22.04 -4.03 -17.33
N ARG A 64 -22.73 -3.41 -16.35
CA ARG A 64 -22.18 -2.27 -15.59
C ARG A 64 -20.98 -2.66 -14.74
N HIS A 65 -21.06 -3.76 -14.01
CA HIS A 65 -19.98 -4.24 -13.16
C HIS A 65 -18.77 -4.72 -13.97
N ARG A 66 -19.00 -5.32 -15.14
CA ARG A 66 -17.93 -5.77 -16.03
C ARG A 66 -17.01 -4.63 -16.50
N GLU A 67 -17.55 -3.47 -16.85
CA GLU A 67 -16.75 -2.31 -17.24
C GLU A 67 -15.91 -1.78 -16.06
N GLN A 68 -16.49 -1.73 -14.87
CA GLN A 68 -15.81 -1.29 -13.67
C GLN A 68 -14.70 -2.27 -13.25
N PHE A 69 -14.98 -3.56 -13.32
CA PHE A 69 -13.98 -4.60 -13.07
C PHE A 69 -12.81 -4.50 -14.05
N ARG A 70 -13.09 -4.31 -15.33
CA ARG A 70 -12.05 -4.07 -16.35
C ARG A 70 -11.23 -2.82 -16.03
N ALA A 71 -11.87 -1.74 -15.59
CA ALA A 71 -11.17 -0.51 -15.21
C ALA A 71 -10.23 -0.72 -14.01
N ILE A 72 -10.69 -1.45 -12.98
CA ILE A 72 -9.86 -1.82 -11.82
C ILE A 72 -8.67 -2.67 -12.29
N LEU A 73 -8.93 -3.70 -13.08
CA LEU A 73 -7.89 -4.63 -13.54
C LEU A 73 -6.84 -3.90 -14.40
N THR A 74 -7.29 -3.08 -15.35
CA THR A 74 -6.39 -2.27 -16.20
C THR A 74 -5.56 -1.30 -15.37
N GLY A 75 -6.20 -0.58 -14.43
CA GLY A 75 -5.50 0.33 -13.52
C GLY A 75 -4.48 -0.39 -12.65
N THR A 76 -4.82 -1.58 -12.13
CA THR A 76 -3.91 -2.41 -11.32
C THR A 76 -2.71 -2.87 -12.14
N VAL A 77 -2.94 -3.41 -13.34
CA VAL A 77 -1.85 -3.89 -14.23
C VAL A 77 -0.91 -2.75 -14.59
N LEU A 78 -1.44 -1.57 -14.91
CA LEU A 78 -0.63 -0.38 -15.19
C LEU A 78 0.18 0.05 -13.98
N THR A 79 -0.44 0.13 -12.81
CA THR A 79 0.22 0.55 -11.57
C THR A 79 1.36 -0.41 -11.21
N LEU A 80 1.11 -1.72 -11.26
CA LEU A 80 2.14 -2.73 -10.97
C LEU A 80 3.24 -2.72 -12.03
N GLY A 81 2.89 -2.67 -13.31
CA GLY A 81 3.87 -2.65 -14.41
C GLY A 81 4.80 -1.44 -14.35
N LEU A 82 4.24 -0.24 -14.16
CA LEU A 82 5.03 0.98 -14.00
C LEU A 82 5.83 0.99 -12.71
N GLY A 83 5.32 0.41 -11.63
CA GLY A 83 6.04 0.27 -10.37
C GLY A 83 7.24 -0.67 -10.49
N PHE A 84 7.09 -1.84 -11.12
CA PHE A 84 8.22 -2.74 -11.40
C PHE A 84 9.24 -2.10 -12.33
N LEU A 85 8.80 -1.33 -13.34
CA LEU A 85 9.72 -0.55 -14.14
C LEU A 85 10.48 0.48 -13.29
N GLY A 86 9.82 1.11 -12.32
CA GLY A 86 10.45 2.00 -11.35
C GLY A 86 11.54 1.30 -10.54
N TYR A 87 11.32 0.07 -10.07
CA TYR A 87 12.34 -0.73 -9.35
C TYR A 87 13.56 -1.02 -10.21
N MET A 88 13.38 -1.24 -11.51
CA MET A 88 14.48 -1.46 -12.44
C MET A 88 15.27 -0.19 -12.73
N LEU A 89 14.60 0.95 -12.84
CA LEU A 89 15.23 2.23 -13.18
C LEU A 89 15.87 2.92 -11.98
N VAL A 90 15.31 2.74 -10.79
CA VAL A 90 15.75 3.37 -9.53
C VAL A 90 15.88 2.29 -8.45
N PRO A 91 16.94 1.49 -8.46
CA PRO A 91 17.14 0.45 -7.45
C PRO A 91 17.44 1.07 -6.09
N ALA A 92 16.42 1.25 -5.26
CA ALA A 92 16.48 1.89 -3.95
C ALA A 92 16.25 0.87 -2.84
N ARG A 93 17.03 0.98 -1.76
CA ARG A 93 16.83 0.18 -0.53
C ARG A 93 16.03 0.96 0.50
N GLY A 94 15.13 0.28 1.20
CA GLY A 94 14.32 0.88 2.26
C GLY A 94 15.16 1.29 3.50
N PRO A 95 14.59 2.18 4.35
CA PRO A 95 15.29 2.70 5.56
C PRO A 95 15.79 1.62 6.50
N ARG A 96 15.08 0.51 6.62
CA ARG A 96 15.42 -0.61 7.52
C ARG A 96 16.79 -1.24 7.26
N PHE A 97 17.33 -1.11 6.05
CA PHE A 97 18.64 -1.66 5.68
C PHE A 97 19.81 -0.75 6.06
N PHE A 98 19.54 0.52 6.38
CA PHE A 98 20.57 1.52 6.72
C PHE A 98 20.56 1.92 8.20
N LEU A 99 19.60 1.43 8.97
CA LEU A 99 19.53 1.70 10.40
C LEU A 99 20.47 0.77 11.15
N PRO A 100 21.16 1.27 12.20
CA PRO A 100 22.08 0.45 13.00
C PRO A 100 21.36 -0.77 13.58
N ALA A 101 22.13 -1.85 13.76
CA ALA A 101 21.62 -3.06 14.40
C ALA A 101 21.13 -2.77 15.83
N PRO A 102 20.18 -3.55 16.36
CA PRO A 102 19.68 -3.42 17.73
C PRO A 102 20.85 -3.44 18.74
N GLY A 103 20.84 -2.49 19.68
CA GLY A 103 21.86 -2.40 20.73
C GLY A 103 23.11 -1.59 20.41
N SER A 104 23.24 -1.01 19.20
CA SER A 104 24.41 -0.18 18.81
C SER A 104 24.34 1.27 19.29
N GLY A 105 23.33 1.66 20.10
CA GLY A 105 23.18 3.02 20.64
C GLY A 105 22.76 4.09 19.62
N GLY A 106 22.42 3.70 18.40
CA GLY A 106 21.94 4.60 17.35
C GLY A 106 20.42 4.78 17.36
N ALA A 107 19.92 5.68 16.52
CA ALA A 107 18.48 6.02 16.37
C ALA A 107 17.59 4.85 15.85
N GLY A 108 18.02 3.62 16.00
CA GLY A 108 17.42 2.40 15.48
C GLY A 108 17.03 1.40 16.56
N GLU A 109 16.36 1.84 17.66
CA GLU A 109 15.77 0.89 18.60
C GLU A 109 14.98 -0.18 17.85
N PRO A 110 15.12 -1.48 18.23
CA PRO A 110 14.36 -2.55 17.60
C PRO A 110 12.86 -2.31 17.81
N ILE A 111 12.10 -2.45 16.74
CA ILE A 111 10.64 -2.42 16.82
C ILE A 111 10.20 -3.81 17.30
N HIS A 112 9.43 -3.88 18.37
CA HIS A 112 8.88 -5.11 18.91
C HIS A 112 7.36 -5.06 18.95
N GLY A 113 6.72 -6.19 18.70
CA GLY A 113 5.29 -6.39 18.90
C GLY A 113 4.96 -6.76 20.34
N ALA A 114 3.68 -6.57 20.74
CA ALA A 114 3.19 -6.96 22.06
C ALA A 114 2.82 -8.45 22.15
N PHE A 115 2.36 -9.03 21.04
CA PHE A 115 1.78 -10.39 20.99
C PHE A 115 2.53 -11.32 20.04
N GLY A 116 3.64 -10.86 19.45
CA GLY A 116 4.48 -11.64 18.55
C GLY A 116 3.99 -11.72 17.11
N TYR A 117 2.86 -11.12 16.75
CA TYR A 117 2.41 -11.07 15.35
C TYR A 117 3.41 -10.30 14.49
N TYR A 118 3.87 -9.12 14.93
CA TYR A 118 4.88 -8.35 14.21
C TYR A 118 6.16 -9.16 13.99
N ASP A 119 6.66 -9.83 15.03
CA ASP A 119 7.91 -10.60 14.94
C ASP A 119 7.78 -11.78 13.97
N TRP A 120 6.64 -12.45 14.00
CA TRP A 120 6.30 -13.46 13.00
C TRP A 120 6.19 -12.86 11.58
N ALA A 121 5.40 -11.80 11.42
CA ALA A 121 5.15 -11.16 10.14
C ALA A 121 6.44 -10.65 9.49
N ILE A 122 7.30 -9.95 10.24
CA ILE A 122 8.59 -9.48 9.72
C ILE A 122 9.50 -10.63 9.27
N SER A 123 9.45 -11.77 9.98
CA SER A 123 10.20 -12.96 9.59
C SER A 123 9.70 -13.56 8.27
N VAL A 124 8.39 -13.52 8.04
CA VAL A 124 7.76 -13.96 6.77
C VAL A 124 8.12 -12.99 5.65
N TRP A 125 7.93 -11.67 5.86
CA TRP A 125 8.24 -10.67 4.84
C TRP A 125 9.70 -10.69 4.42
N ASN A 126 10.63 -10.85 5.37
CA ASN A 126 12.05 -10.96 5.07
C ASN A 126 12.40 -12.21 4.25
N ARG A 127 11.67 -13.31 4.46
CA ARG A 127 11.83 -14.54 3.65
C ARG A 127 11.24 -14.41 2.25
N MET A 128 10.16 -13.64 2.10
CA MET A 128 9.52 -13.41 0.80
C MET A 128 10.27 -12.38 -0.05
N GLN A 129 11.06 -11.51 0.59
CA GLN A 129 11.77 -10.43 -0.08
C GLN A 129 13.18 -10.87 -0.48
N GLU A 130 13.32 -11.46 -1.66
CA GLU A 130 14.61 -11.84 -2.24
C GLU A 130 15.39 -10.62 -2.75
N VAL A 131 14.67 -9.59 -3.21
CA VAL A 131 15.26 -8.35 -3.74
C VAL A 131 15.15 -7.24 -2.72
N THR A 132 16.28 -6.64 -2.34
CA THR A 132 16.33 -5.56 -1.34
C THR A 132 16.26 -4.15 -1.93
N THR A 133 16.21 -4.03 -3.27
CA THR A 133 16.27 -2.75 -4.02
C THR A 133 14.91 -2.38 -4.61
N ASP A 134 13.83 -2.75 -3.96
CA ASP A 134 12.43 -2.58 -4.37
C ASP A 134 11.69 -1.50 -3.54
N ALA A 135 12.42 -0.47 -3.07
CA ALA A 135 11.79 0.56 -2.25
C ALA A 135 11.12 1.66 -3.07
N PHE A 136 11.63 2.04 -4.24
CA PHE A 136 11.10 3.17 -5.03
C PHE A 136 10.56 2.74 -6.40
N PRO A 137 9.31 3.14 -6.73
CA PRO A 137 8.27 3.75 -5.90
C PRO A 137 7.60 2.73 -4.97
N SER A 138 6.94 3.19 -3.88
CA SER A 138 6.22 2.26 -2.98
C SER A 138 4.99 1.64 -3.66
N LEU A 139 5.08 0.36 -4.04
CA LEU A 139 3.92 -0.38 -4.58
C LEU A 139 2.85 -0.63 -3.51
N HIS A 140 3.21 -0.71 -2.24
CA HIS A 140 2.26 -0.78 -1.13
C HIS A 140 1.35 0.46 -1.12
N THR A 141 1.95 1.64 -1.21
CA THR A 141 1.21 2.90 -1.29
C THR A 141 0.43 3.03 -2.60
N ALA A 142 1.03 2.61 -3.71
CA ALA A 142 0.37 2.68 -5.01
C ALA A 142 -0.92 1.84 -5.06
N THR A 143 -0.87 0.60 -4.59
CA THR A 143 -2.05 -0.29 -4.54
C THR A 143 -3.09 0.17 -3.52
N ALA A 144 -2.66 0.69 -2.36
CA ALA A 144 -3.57 1.29 -1.38
C ALA A 144 -4.31 2.48 -1.99
N THR A 145 -3.58 3.42 -2.60
CA THR A 145 -4.15 4.61 -3.25
C THR A 145 -5.10 4.23 -4.39
N LEU A 146 -4.73 3.24 -5.20
CA LEU A 146 -5.57 2.71 -6.26
C LEU A 146 -6.89 2.14 -5.71
N ALA A 147 -6.83 1.30 -4.67
CA ALA A 147 -8.02 0.71 -4.04
C ALA A 147 -8.92 1.77 -3.41
N MET A 148 -8.34 2.74 -2.70
CA MET A 148 -9.06 3.89 -2.14
C MET A 148 -9.74 4.71 -3.25
N GLY A 149 -9.02 5.03 -4.32
CA GLY A 149 -9.52 5.80 -5.46
C GLY A 149 -10.67 5.11 -6.16
N PHE A 150 -10.56 3.82 -6.45
CA PHE A 150 -11.65 3.05 -7.05
C PHE A 150 -12.84 2.88 -6.10
N SER A 151 -12.61 2.71 -4.80
CA SER A 151 -13.70 2.64 -3.83
C SER A 151 -14.54 3.93 -3.82
N LEU A 152 -13.90 5.10 -3.87
CA LEU A 152 -14.56 6.39 -3.96
C LEU A 152 -15.26 6.59 -5.31
N ARG A 153 -14.61 6.19 -6.41
CA ARG A 153 -15.18 6.31 -7.76
C ARG A 153 -16.45 5.48 -7.91
N PHE A 154 -16.50 4.29 -7.33
CA PHE A 154 -17.63 3.37 -7.43
C PHE A 154 -18.56 3.40 -6.22
N ARG A 155 -18.45 4.40 -5.33
CA ARG A 155 -19.24 4.54 -4.11
C ARG A 155 -20.77 4.55 -4.32
N ARG A 156 -21.22 5.00 -5.51
CA ARG A 156 -22.65 4.99 -5.84
C ARG A 156 -23.19 3.57 -6.09
N LEU A 157 -22.32 2.65 -6.45
CA LEU A 157 -22.66 1.25 -6.70
C LEU A 157 -22.44 0.39 -5.46
N LEU A 158 -21.33 0.63 -4.76
CA LEU A 158 -20.88 -0.12 -3.58
C LEU A 158 -20.65 0.84 -2.42
N ARG A 159 -21.74 1.22 -1.73
CA ARG A 159 -21.70 2.26 -0.68
C ARG A 159 -20.78 1.92 0.49
N ALA A 160 -20.68 0.65 0.85
CA ALA A 160 -19.85 0.18 1.97
C ALA A 160 -18.35 0.15 1.66
N LEU A 161 -17.97 0.07 0.38
CA LEU A 161 -16.58 -0.14 -0.02
C LEU A 161 -15.61 0.98 0.45
N PRO A 162 -15.94 2.27 0.36
CA PRO A 162 -15.06 3.33 0.87
C PRO A 162 -14.83 3.24 2.37
N TYR A 163 -15.85 2.88 3.16
CA TYR A 163 -15.70 2.75 4.62
C TYR A 163 -14.72 1.65 5.03
N LEU A 164 -14.48 0.69 4.17
CA LEU A 164 -13.51 -0.38 4.38
C LEU A 164 -12.15 -0.02 3.77
N CYS A 165 -12.13 0.42 2.51
CA CYS A 165 -10.88 0.65 1.78
C CYS A 165 -10.12 1.90 2.26
N LEU A 166 -10.82 2.98 2.68
CA LEU A 166 -10.15 4.20 3.11
C LEU A 166 -9.35 4.01 4.41
N PRO A 167 -9.94 3.51 5.52
CA PRO A 167 -9.18 3.34 6.76
C PRO A 167 -8.08 2.29 6.62
N LEU A 168 -8.36 1.18 5.91
CA LEU A 168 -7.37 0.12 5.73
C LEU A 168 -6.22 0.58 4.81
N GLY A 169 -6.52 1.31 3.74
CA GLY A 169 -5.52 1.88 2.85
C GLY A 169 -4.67 2.96 3.54
N ALA A 170 -5.30 3.83 4.35
CA ALA A 170 -4.58 4.82 5.15
C ALA A 170 -3.64 4.13 6.17
N LEU A 171 -4.13 3.09 6.86
CA LEU A 171 -3.32 2.32 7.80
C LEU A 171 -2.14 1.63 7.09
N LEU A 172 -2.37 1.05 5.90
CA LEU A 172 -1.31 0.47 5.09
C LEU A 172 -0.25 1.51 4.70
N ILE A 173 -0.65 2.70 4.24
CA ILE A 173 0.30 3.77 3.89
C ILE A 173 1.11 4.21 5.11
N LEU A 174 0.47 4.44 6.24
CA LEU A 174 1.15 4.81 7.49
C LEU A 174 2.12 3.71 7.94
N SER A 175 1.73 2.45 7.79
CA SER A 175 2.56 1.31 8.19
C SER A 175 3.86 1.23 7.41
N THR A 176 3.89 1.61 6.13
CA THR A 176 5.10 1.57 5.30
C THR A 176 6.21 2.47 5.85
N VAL A 177 5.84 3.62 6.42
CA VAL A 177 6.76 4.58 7.02
C VAL A 177 7.10 4.17 8.47
N TYR A 178 6.10 3.81 9.26
CA TYR A 178 6.29 3.41 10.67
C TYR A 178 7.23 2.19 10.79
N LEU A 179 7.02 1.17 9.98
CA LEU A 179 7.84 -0.05 9.95
C LEU A 179 9.17 0.14 9.20
N ARG A 180 9.50 1.36 8.79
CA ARG A 180 10.75 1.70 8.09
C ARG A 180 10.97 0.93 6.80
N MET A 181 9.87 0.54 6.13
CA MET A 181 9.93 -0.16 4.84
C MET A 181 10.23 0.81 3.69
N HIS A 182 9.65 2.02 3.74
CA HIS A 182 9.76 3.04 2.69
C HIS A 182 10.10 4.42 3.24
N TYR A 183 10.80 5.22 2.44
CA TYR A 183 10.95 6.65 2.69
C TYR A 183 9.69 7.40 2.26
N VAL A 184 9.50 8.62 2.79
CA VAL A 184 8.35 9.47 2.43
C VAL A 184 8.31 9.76 0.92
N ILE A 185 9.46 9.89 0.26
CA ILE A 185 9.52 10.10 -1.20
C ILE A 185 8.97 8.90 -1.97
N ASP A 186 9.22 7.67 -1.50
CA ASP A 186 8.71 6.45 -2.12
C ASP A 186 7.18 6.40 -1.99
N VAL A 187 6.66 6.84 -0.83
CA VAL A 187 5.22 6.93 -0.56
C VAL A 187 4.56 7.95 -1.47
N VAL A 188 5.14 9.15 -1.63
CA VAL A 188 4.61 10.18 -2.54
C VAL A 188 4.60 9.70 -3.99
N ALA A 189 5.70 9.08 -4.45
CA ALA A 189 5.78 8.51 -5.79
C ALA A 189 4.77 7.37 -5.98
N GLY A 190 4.62 6.49 -4.98
CA GLY A 190 3.64 5.42 -4.99
C GLY A 190 2.19 5.94 -5.04
N ALA A 191 1.87 6.97 -4.24
CA ALA A 191 0.56 7.60 -4.27
C ALA A 191 0.24 8.20 -5.65
N ALA A 192 1.20 8.93 -6.25
CA ALA A 192 1.06 9.46 -7.60
C ALA A 192 0.81 8.36 -8.64
N LEU A 193 1.54 7.24 -8.53
CA LEU A 193 1.39 6.08 -9.39
C LEU A 193 0.01 5.42 -9.24
N GLY A 194 -0.48 5.25 -8.02
CA GLY A 194 -1.82 4.71 -7.75
C GLY A 194 -2.93 5.61 -8.28
N LEU A 195 -2.80 6.94 -8.13
CA LEU A 195 -3.72 7.91 -8.72
C LEU A 195 -3.72 7.84 -10.25
N LEU A 196 -2.55 7.74 -10.87
CA LEU A 196 -2.41 7.57 -12.31
C LEU A 196 -3.15 6.32 -12.80
N GLY A 197 -2.98 5.17 -12.13
CA GLY A 197 -3.70 3.94 -12.44
C GLY A 197 -5.21 4.09 -12.30
N CYS A 198 -5.68 4.80 -11.26
CA CYS A 198 -7.09 5.09 -11.03
C CYS A 198 -7.72 5.99 -12.12
N LEU A 199 -6.94 6.90 -12.70
CA LEU A 199 -7.36 7.77 -13.80
C LEU A 199 -7.32 7.05 -15.15
N LEU A 200 -6.19 6.39 -15.45
CA LEU A 200 -5.97 5.77 -16.77
C LEU A 200 -6.77 4.47 -16.96
N GLY A 201 -7.01 3.69 -15.91
CA GLY A 201 -7.75 2.43 -16.02
C GLY A 201 -9.12 2.60 -16.74
N PRO A 202 -10.02 3.47 -16.25
CA PRO A 202 -11.30 3.74 -16.92
C PRO A 202 -11.16 4.38 -18.31
N LEU A 203 -10.19 5.28 -18.50
CA LEU A 203 -9.97 5.95 -19.77
C LEU A 203 -9.59 4.97 -20.88
N LEU A 204 -8.67 4.05 -20.61
CA LEU A 204 -8.23 3.04 -21.56
C LEU A 204 -9.34 2.04 -21.90
N VAL A 205 -10.13 1.61 -20.92
CA VAL A 205 -11.29 0.74 -21.17
C VAL A 205 -12.33 1.46 -22.05
N GLY A 206 -12.58 2.74 -21.82
CA GLY A 206 -13.47 3.56 -22.65
C GLY A 206 -12.96 3.74 -24.07
N ALA A 207 -11.67 4.01 -24.25
CA ALA A 207 -11.04 4.19 -25.56
C ALA A 207 -11.10 2.91 -26.43
N VAL A 208 -10.85 1.74 -25.84
CA VAL A 208 -10.97 0.45 -26.54
C VAL A 208 -12.39 0.20 -27.01
N LYS A 209 -13.40 0.55 -26.20
CA LYS A 209 -14.82 0.36 -26.56
C LYS A 209 -15.24 1.24 -27.75
N VAL A 210 -14.73 2.45 -27.86
CA VAL A 210 -15.00 3.32 -29.01
C VAL A 210 -14.39 2.76 -30.29
N ARG A 211 -13.18 2.21 -30.23
CA ARG A 211 -12.46 1.65 -31.38
C ARG A 211 -13.11 0.37 -31.93
N THR A 212 -13.69 -0.46 -31.05
CA THR A 212 -14.36 -1.71 -31.48
C THR A 212 -15.78 -1.51 -32.04
N LYS A 213 -16.35 -0.30 -31.92
CA LYS A 213 -17.67 0.03 -32.50
C LYS A 213 -17.60 0.71 -33.87
N ARG A 214 -16.41 1.01 -34.34
CA ARG A 214 -16.11 1.47 -35.70
C ARG A 214 -15.63 0.32 -36.57
#